data_bf32e03d5c61091dc19c0b381b2c6ebf
#
_entry.id   bf32e03d5c61091dc19c0b381b2c6ebf
#
_cell.length_a   1.000
_cell.length_b   1.000
_cell.length_c   1.000
_cell.angle_alpha   90.00
_cell.angle_beta   90.00
_cell.angle_gamma   90.00
#
_symmetry.space_group_name_H-M   'P 1'
#
loop_
_entity.id
_entity.type
_entity.pdbx_description
1 polymer ?
#
loop_
_entity_poly.entity_id
_entity_poly.type
_entity_poly.pdbx_seq_one_letter_code
_entity_poly.pdbx_strand_id
1 'polypeptide(L)'
;MRSKAFFVNGGAGRVISSIPAFEKYAETHDDFVIVCEGGTDFFKGHPTLDDKVYDHWHKRVFQEHIKHRDCESPEPYRVWHYYNQKCNLAQAYDMEINGLEEPRELPKPTIHLNKSEVIAAYNIVEEIKSVTKKDKVLVVQPFGRSVEQMGEFLADPTSRSM
;
A
#
# COMPACT_ATOMS: atom_id res chain seq x y z
N MET A 1 11.71 -22.51 10.31
CA MET A 1 11.57 -21.71 9.09
C MET A 1 12.39 -20.44 9.30
N ARG A 2 13.18 -19.97 8.34
CA ARG A 2 13.89 -18.69 8.50
C ARG A 2 12.88 -17.56 8.43
N SER A 3 13.11 -16.51 9.23
CA SER A 3 12.26 -15.32 9.17
C SER A 3 12.42 -14.58 7.84
N LYS A 4 11.39 -13.91 7.38
CA LYS A 4 11.35 -13.26 6.06
C LYS A 4 11.40 -11.74 6.15
N ALA A 5 12.00 -11.13 5.13
CA ALA A 5 11.90 -9.70 4.85
C ALA A 5 11.25 -9.51 3.47
N PHE A 6 10.05 -8.94 3.45
CA PHE A 6 9.30 -8.68 2.23
C PHE A 6 9.52 -7.26 1.74
N PHE A 7 9.86 -7.09 0.47
CA PHE A 7 10.04 -5.80 -0.15
C PHE A 7 8.82 -5.44 -0.99
N VAL A 8 8.09 -4.41 -0.57
CA VAL A 8 6.92 -3.90 -1.30
C VAL A 8 7.27 -2.56 -1.92
N ASN A 9 7.65 -2.59 -3.18
CA ASN A 9 8.03 -1.40 -3.94
C ASN A 9 6.86 -0.85 -4.74
N GLY A 10 6.86 0.46 -4.97
CA GLY A 10 5.91 1.15 -5.82
C GLY A 10 5.00 2.13 -5.09
N GLY A 11 3.96 2.57 -5.77
CA GLY A 11 3.06 3.60 -5.26
C GLY A 11 2.06 3.09 -4.21
N ALA A 12 1.31 4.02 -3.61
CA ALA A 12 0.31 3.78 -2.56
C ALA A 12 -0.65 2.61 -2.84
N GLY A 13 -1.10 2.48 -4.09
CA GLY A 13 -2.01 1.40 -4.48
C GLY A 13 -1.41 0.00 -4.30
N ARG A 14 -0.12 -0.18 -4.57
CA ARG A 14 0.57 -1.45 -4.34
C ARG A 14 0.65 -1.76 -2.84
N VAL A 15 1.08 -0.77 -2.06
CA VAL A 15 1.22 -0.92 -0.60
C VAL A 15 -0.12 -1.24 0.05
N ILE A 16 -1.17 -0.48 -0.24
CA ILE A 16 -2.51 -0.71 0.30
C ILE A 16 -3.04 -2.10 -0.11
N SER A 17 -2.83 -2.51 -1.37
CA SER A 17 -3.29 -3.82 -1.85
C SER A 17 -2.55 -5.00 -1.21
N SER A 18 -1.35 -4.80 -0.67
CA SER A 18 -0.60 -5.84 0.03
C SER A 18 -1.05 -6.08 1.47
N ILE A 19 -1.73 -5.10 2.11
CA ILE A 19 -2.11 -5.17 3.53
C ILE A 19 -2.89 -6.45 3.86
N PRO A 20 -3.97 -6.82 3.15
CA PRO A 20 -4.73 -8.02 3.49
C PRO A 20 -3.92 -9.33 3.39
N ALA A 21 -2.96 -9.37 2.47
CA ALA A 21 -2.07 -10.52 2.34
C ALA A 21 -1.13 -10.66 3.54
N PHE A 22 -0.59 -9.55 4.04
CA PHE A 22 0.24 -9.55 5.25
C PHE A 22 -0.57 -9.80 6.52
N GLU A 23 -1.81 -9.34 6.60
CA GLU A 23 -2.72 -9.72 7.69
C GLU A 23 -2.87 -11.25 7.75
N LYS A 24 -3.07 -11.88 6.59
CA LYS A 24 -3.16 -13.35 6.49
C LYS A 24 -1.83 -14.05 6.81
N TYR A 25 -0.71 -13.48 6.40
CA TYR A 25 0.60 -14.02 6.74
C TYR A 25 0.87 -13.96 8.25
N ALA A 26 0.47 -12.87 8.91
CA ALA A 26 0.63 -12.66 10.35
C ALA A 26 -0.22 -13.64 11.21
N GLU A 27 -1.28 -14.24 10.67
CA GLU A 27 -2.06 -15.26 11.40
C GLU A 27 -1.23 -16.51 11.76
N THR A 28 -0.15 -16.76 11.03
CA THR A 28 0.67 -17.99 11.18
C THR A 28 2.17 -17.71 11.35
N HIS A 29 2.60 -16.47 11.18
CA HIS A 29 4.00 -16.07 11.23
C HIS A 29 4.17 -14.79 12.05
N ASP A 30 4.89 -14.86 13.15
CA ASP A 30 5.14 -13.69 14.01
C ASP A 30 6.41 -12.94 13.63
N ASP A 31 7.43 -13.64 13.14
CA ASP A 31 8.76 -13.08 12.85
C ASP A 31 8.96 -12.82 11.34
N PHE A 32 8.51 -11.66 10.92
CA PHE A 32 8.79 -11.13 9.58
C PHE A 32 8.83 -9.61 9.61
N VAL A 33 9.38 -9.01 8.55
CA VAL A 33 9.37 -7.56 8.35
C VAL A 33 8.90 -7.21 6.94
N ILE A 34 8.30 -6.04 6.82
CA ILE A 34 7.86 -5.46 5.56
C ILE A 34 8.70 -4.21 5.31
N VAL A 35 9.35 -4.13 4.17
CA VAL A 35 10.17 -2.99 3.78
C VAL A 35 9.54 -2.31 2.58
N CYS A 36 9.15 -1.05 2.74
CA CYS A 36 8.49 -0.27 1.68
C CYS A 36 9.39 0.86 1.19
N GLU A 37 9.36 1.15 -0.09
CA GLU A 37 9.99 2.34 -0.70
C GLU A 37 9.07 3.58 -0.56
N GLY A 38 8.30 3.65 0.47
CA GLY A 38 7.29 4.66 0.76
C GLY A 38 5.95 4.03 1.10
N GLY A 39 5.03 4.83 1.65
CA GLY A 39 3.70 4.36 2.04
C GLY A 39 3.69 3.54 3.34
N THR A 40 4.73 3.58 4.15
CA THR A 40 4.75 2.99 5.50
C THR A 40 3.64 3.55 6.38
N ASP A 41 3.21 4.78 6.10
CA ASP A 41 2.12 5.44 6.81
C ASP A 41 0.78 4.69 6.72
N PHE A 42 0.56 3.89 5.67
CA PHE A 42 -0.65 3.08 5.54
C PHE A 42 -0.75 1.93 6.54
N PHE A 43 0.36 1.58 7.18
CA PHE A 43 0.40 0.56 8.23
C PHE A 43 0.35 1.15 9.65
N LYS A 44 0.47 2.47 9.81
CA LYS A 44 0.45 3.11 11.12
C LYS A 44 -0.85 2.83 11.88
N GLY A 45 -0.72 2.43 13.14
CA GLY A 45 -1.85 2.06 13.99
C GLY A 45 -2.49 0.72 13.64
N HIS A 46 -1.94 -0.03 12.68
CA HIS A 46 -2.42 -1.36 12.36
C HIS A 46 -2.10 -2.33 13.51
N PRO A 47 -3.09 -3.06 14.05
CA PRO A 47 -2.93 -3.81 15.31
C PRO A 47 -1.85 -4.92 15.27
N THR A 48 -1.54 -5.44 14.09
CA THR A 48 -0.60 -6.57 13.92
C THR A 48 0.59 -6.29 13.00
N LEU A 49 0.58 -5.16 12.27
CA LEU A 49 1.60 -4.88 11.26
C LEU A 49 2.40 -3.60 11.53
N ASP A 50 1.93 -2.70 12.40
CA ASP A 50 2.56 -1.39 12.63
C ASP A 50 4.04 -1.49 13.05
N ASP A 51 4.37 -2.45 13.91
CA ASP A 51 5.72 -2.70 14.41
C ASP A 51 6.61 -3.51 13.46
N LYS A 52 6.07 -4.00 12.34
CA LYS A 52 6.77 -4.85 11.36
C LYS A 52 7.18 -4.11 10.10
N VAL A 53 6.77 -2.84 9.95
CA VAL A 53 6.96 -2.09 8.70
C VAL A 53 8.06 -1.05 8.83
N TYR A 54 8.95 -1.06 7.86
CA TYR A 54 10.11 -0.17 7.80
C TYR A 54 10.21 0.50 6.45
N ASP A 55 10.60 1.79 6.46
CA ASP A 55 10.96 2.49 5.24
C ASP A 55 12.29 1.96 4.71
N HIS A 56 12.40 1.74 3.41
CA HIS A 56 13.64 1.31 2.76
C HIS A 56 14.83 2.23 3.07
N TRP A 57 14.56 3.51 3.25
CA TRP A 57 15.57 4.53 3.55
C TRP A 57 15.86 4.69 5.05
N HIS A 58 15.19 3.92 5.90
CA HIS A 58 15.45 3.94 7.34
C HIS A 58 16.91 3.57 7.62
N LYS A 59 17.59 4.45 8.37
CA LYS A 59 19.00 4.25 8.72
C LYS A 59 19.17 2.94 9.49
N ARG A 60 20.08 2.08 9.01
CA ARG A 60 20.36 0.74 9.55
C ARG A 60 19.29 -0.33 9.31
N VAL A 61 18.25 -0.09 8.53
CA VAL A 61 17.21 -1.09 8.26
C VAL A 61 17.81 -2.44 7.84
N PHE A 62 18.86 -2.41 7.00
CA PHE A 62 19.52 -3.63 6.57
C PHE A 62 20.18 -4.38 7.74
N GLN A 63 20.94 -3.67 8.59
CA GLN A 63 21.71 -4.29 9.68
C GLN A 63 20.81 -4.86 10.78
N GLU A 64 19.73 -4.15 11.10
CA GLU A 64 18.87 -4.45 12.25
C GLU A 64 17.71 -5.38 11.88
N HIS A 65 17.18 -5.25 10.65
CA HIS A 65 15.93 -5.91 10.29
C HIS A 65 16.02 -6.87 9.10
N ILE A 66 17.02 -6.76 8.21
CA ILE A 66 17.06 -7.54 6.97
C ILE A 66 18.15 -8.62 6.97
N LYS A 67 19.36 -8.31 7.45
CA LYS A 67 20.59 -9.09 7.31
C LYS A 67 20.46 -10.60 7.60
N HIS A 68 19.59 -10.99 8.50
CA HIS A 68 19.44 -12.37 8.96
C HIS A 68 18.17 -13.05 8.45
N ARG A 69 17.47 -12.41 7.52
CA ARG A 69 16.17 -12.85 6.98
C ARG A 69 16.31 -13.28 5.53
N ASP A 70 15.44 -14.18 5.12
CA ASP A 70 15.28 -14.50 3.70
C ASP A 70 14.50 -13.38 3.03
N CYS A 71 15.10 -12.77 2.00
CA CYS A 71 14.52 -11.61 1.32
C CYS A 71 13.60 -12.07 0.18
N GLU A 72 12.38 -11.55 0.17
CA GLU A 72 11.40 -11.80 -0.88
C GLU A 72 10.85 -10.48 -1.42
N SER A 73 10.66 -10.39 -2.73
CA SER A 73 10.05 -9.25 -3.40
C SER A 73 8.82 -9.73 -4.16
N PRO A 74 7.62 -9.67 -3.58
CA PRO A 74 6.40 -10.09 -4.26
C PRO A 74 6.16 -9.30 -5.55
N GLU A 75 5.93 -10.02 -6.65
CA GLU A 75 5.68 -9.45 -7.97
C GLU A 75 4.27 -9.80 -8.49
N PRO A 76 3.22 -9.23 -7.89
CA PRO A 76 1.84 -9.63 -8.14
C PRO A 76 1.40 -9.50 -9.59
N TYR A 77 2.04 -8.61 -10.36
CA TYR A 77 1.74 -8.45 -11.79
C TYR A 77 2.19 -9.62 -12.64
N ARG A 78 3.07 -10.49 -12.13
CA ARG A 78 3.53 -11.72 -12.81
C ARG A 78 2.68 -12.93 -12.46
N VAL A 79 1.80 -12.82 -11.46
CA VAL A 79 0.87 -13.89 -11.11
C VAL A 79 -0.07 -14.15 -12.28
N TRP A 80 -0.10 -15.42 -12.75
CA TRP A 80 -0.88 -15.80 -13.93
C TRP A 80 -2.35 -15.43 -13.81
N HIS A 81 -2.96 -15.62 -12.62
CA HIS A 81 -4.35 -15.28 -12.34
C HIS A 81 -4.62 -13.78 -12.47
N TYR A 82 -3.70 -12.94 -12.01
CA TYR A 82 -3.81 -11.50 -12.15
C TYR A 82 -3.66 -11.06 -13.60
N TYR A 83 -2.64 -11.57 -14.30
CA TYR A 83 -2.39 -11.27 -15.70
C TYR A 83 -3.59 -11.63 -16.58
N ASN A 84 -4.28 -12.74 -16.27
CA ASN A 84 -5.47 -13.20 -16.98
C ASN A 84 -6.79 -12.67 -16.37
N GLN A 85 -6.75 -11.64 -15.54
CA GLN A 85 -7.92 -10.96 -14.94
C GLN A 85 -8.84 -11.90 -14.13
N LYS A 86 -8.29 -12.97 -13.56
CA LYS A 86 -9.00 -13.94 -12.72
C LYS A 86 -8.97 -13.59 -11.22
N CYS A 87 -8.11 -12.68 -10.81
CA CYS A 87 -8.04 -12.17 -9.45
C CYS A 87 -7.68 -10.69 -9.44
N ASN A 88 -7.92 -10.03 -8.32
CA ASN A 88 -7.51 -8.65 -8.10
C ASN A 88 -6.06 -8.56 -7.56
N LEU A 89 -5.52 -7.33 -7.46
CA LEU A 89 -4.14 -7.10 -7.05
C LEU A 89 -3.85 -7.60 -5.62
N ALA A 90 -4.80 -7.46 -4.70
CA ALA A 90 -4.63 -7.93 -3.32
C ALA A 90 -4.54 -9.47 -3.26
N GLN A 91 -5.37 -10.15 -4.03
CA GLN A 91 -5.33 -11.61 -4.13
C GLN A 91 -4.02 -12.11 -4.78
N ALA A 92 -3.49 -11.37 -5.76
CA ALA A 92 -2.19 -11.69 -6.36
C ALA A 92 -1.04 -11.53 -5.35
N TYR A 93 -1.07 -10.48 -4.51
CA TYR A 93 -0.15 -10.36 -3.39
C TYR A 93 -0.27 -11.50 -2.40
N ASP A 94 -1.49 -11.91 -2.09
CA ASP A 94 -1.73 -13.01 -1.17
C ASP A 94 -1.17 -14.34 -1.70
N MET A 95 -1.33 -14.59 -2.99
CA MET A 95 -0.75 -15.77 -3.64
C MET A 95 0.78 -15.79 -3.52
N GLU A 96 1.44 -14.67 -3.79
CA GLU A 96 2.90 -14.56 -3.69
C GLU A 96 3.42 -14.67 -2.25
N ILE A 97 2.80 -13.91 -1.33
CA ILE A 97 3.25 -13.82 0.07
C ILE A 97 2.96 -15.10 0.84
N ASN A 98 1.79 -15.70 0.63
CA ASN A 98 1.33 -16.89 1.35
C ASN A 98 1.55 -18.20 0.57
N GLY A 99 2.16 -18.15 -0.63
CA GLY A 99 2.48 -19.35 -1.43
C GLY A 99 1.26 -20.11 -1.90
N LEU A 100 0.22 -19.42 -2.34
CA LEU A 100 -1.04 -20.03 -2.77
C LEU A 100 -1.03 -20.35 -4.28
N GLU A 101 -1.61 -21.46 -4.64
CA GLU A 101 -1.81 -21.82 -6.06
C GLU A 101 -3.07 -21.16 -6.65
N GLU A 102 -4.09 -20.93 -5.82
CA GLU A 102 -5.37 -20.33 -6.22
C GLU A 102 -5.69 -19.09 -5.39
N PRO A 103 -6.35 -18.08 -5.99
CA PRO A 103 -6.75 -16.89 -5.27
C PRO A 103 -7.89 -17.21 -4.29
N ARG A 104 -7.83 -16.62 -3.11
CA ARG A 104 -8.90 -16.69 -2.09
C ARG A 104 -9.54 -15.33 -1.87
N GLU A 105 -10.71 -15.31 -1.26
CA GLU A 105 -11.33 -14.07 -0.83
C GLU A 105 -10.54 -13.43 0.31
N LEU A 106 -10.37 -12.12 0.22
CA LEU A 106 -9.69 -11.29 1.19
C LEU A 106 -10.60 -10.17 1.68
N PRO A 107 -10.46 -9.75 2.95
CA PRO A 107 -11.11 -8.54 3.43
C PRO A 107 -10.58 -7.32 2.65
N LYS A 108 -11.34 -6.24 2.68
CA LYS A 108 -10.83 -4.97 2.16
C LYS A 108 -9.70 -4.48 3.06
N PRO A 109 -8.64 -3.86 2.50
CA PRO A 109 -7.57 -3.29 3.31
C PRO A 109 -8.13 -2.22 4.24
N THR A 110 -7.72 -2.27 5.51
CA THR A 110 -8.11 -1.29 6.52
C THR A 110 -6.94 -0.32 6.75
N ILE A 111 -7.22 0.98 6.62
CA ILE A 111 -6.27 2.04 6.97
C ILE A 111 -6.73 2.65 8.29
N HIS A 112 -5.82 2.70 9.25
CA HIS A 112 -6.07 3.22 10.58
C HIS A 112 -5.71 4.71 10.62
N LEU A 113 -6.71 5.57 10.71
CA LEU A 113 -6.50 7.01 10.84
C LEU A 113 -6.43 7.39 12.32
N ASN A 114 -5.45 8.19 12.68
CA ASN A 114 -5.39 8.74 14.02
C ASN A 114 -6.36 9.93 14.17
N LYS A 115 -6.64 10.29 15.42
CA LYS A 115 -7.62 11.33 15.72
C LYS A 115 -7.26 12.71 15.11
N SER A 116 -5.98 13.04 15.03
CA SER A 116 -5.53 14.31 14.46
C SER A 116 -5.74 14.37 12.94
N GLU A 117 -5.53 13.27 12.24
CA GLU A 117 -5.78 13.16 10.79
C GLU A 117 -7.27 13.31 10.48
N VAL A 118 -8.13 12.65 11.26
CA VAL A 118 -9.59 12.78 11.11
C VAL A 118 -10.04 14.23 11.36
N ILE A 119 -9.53 14.87 12.42
CA ILE A 119 -9.88 16.27 12.73
C ILE A 119 -9.37 17.20 11.63
N ALA A 120 -8.14 17.02 11.14
CA ALA A 120 -7.60 17.83 10.06
C ALA A 120 -8.45 17.75 8.79
N ALA A 121 -8.81 16.53 8.37
CA ALA A 121 -9.68 16.33 7.22
C ALA A 121 -11.07 16.96 7.43
N TYR A 122 -11.66 16.80 8.61
CA TYR A 122 -12.93 17.43 8.96
C TYR A 122 -12.86 18.96 8.86
N ASN A 123 -11.84 19.59 9.43
CA ASN A 123 -11.68 21.04 9.39
C ASN A 123 -11.57 21.56 7.94
N ILE A 124 -10.83 20.88 7.07
CA ILE A 124 -10.73 21.25 5.65
C ILE A 124 -12.10 21.20 4.99
N VAL A 125 -12.87 20.14 5.22
CA VAL A 125 -14.21 19.99 4.65
C VAL A 125 -15.16 21.07 5.13
N GLU A 126 -15.16 21.39 6.42
CA GLU A 126 -16.01 22.44 6.99
C GLU A 126 -15.62 23.85 6.50
N GLU A 127 -14.32 24.12 6.35
CA GLU A 127 -13.84 25.36 5.74
C GLU A 127 -14.36 25.52 4.30
N ILE A 128 -14.21 24.50 3.47
CA ILE A 128 -14.71 24.50 2.08
C ILE A 128 -16.21 24.75 2.05
N LYS A 129 -16.98 24.06 2.89
CA LYS A 129 -18.44 24.27 2.96
C LYS A 129 -18.79 25.69 3.40
N SER A 130 -18.06 26.24 4.39
CA SER A 130 -18.33 27.58 4.90
C SER A 130 -18.09 28.67 3.85
N VAL A 131 -17.01 28.51 3.04
CA VAL A 131 -16.65 29.45 1.98
C VAL A 131 -17.57 29.32 0.78
N THR A 132 -17.83 28.10 0.33
CA THR A 132 -18.60 27.85 -0.91
C THR A 132 -20.11 27.87 -0.71
N LYS A 133 -20.58 27.81 0.55
CA LYS A 133 -21.99 27.63 0.90
C LYS A 133 -22.63 26.39 0.30
N LYS A 134 -21.82 25.35 0.03
CA LYS A 134 -22.25 24.04 -0.46
C LYS A 134 -22.15 23.02 0.67
N ASP A 135 -23.08 22.09 0.69
CA ASP A 135 -23.17 21.02 1.70
C ASP A 135 -22.42 19.73 1.30
N LYS A 136 -22.00 19.65 0.04
CA LYS A 136 -21.25 18.50 -0.48
C LYS A 136 -19.87 18.91 -0.99
N VAL A 137 -18.87 18.08 -0.69
CA VAL A 137 -17.50 18.23 -1.18
C VAL A 137 -17.16 17.01 -2.01
N LEU A 138 -16.68 17.22 -3.23
CA LEU A 138 -16.12 16.18 -4.10
C LEU A 138 -14.59 16.31 -4.12
N VAL A 139 -13.91 15.25 -3.72
CA VAL A 139 -12.46 15.15 -3.84
C VAL A 139 -12.13 14.40 -5.13
N VAL A 140 -11.34 15.01 -5.99
CA VAL A 140 -10.92 14.43 -7.27
C VAL A 140 -9.41 14.37 -7.33
N GLN A 141 -8.86 13.18 -7.58
CA GLN A 141 -7.45 12.95 -7.89
C GLN A 141 -7.34 12.55 -9.37
N PRO A 142 -7.26 13.53 -10.29
CA PRO A 142 -7.37 13.24 -11.73
C PRO A 142 -6.12 12.59 -12.32
N PHE A 143 -4.97 12.70 -11.65
CA PHE A 143 -3.70 12.23 -12.15
C PHE A 143 -2.96 11.34 -11.15
N GLY A 144 -2.17 10.41 -11.69
CA GLY A 144 -1.27 9.57 -10.90
C GLY A 144 0.05 10.27 -10.56
N ARG A 145 1.00 9.52 -10.00
CA ARG A 145 2.32 10.00 -9.57
C ARG A 145 3.21 10.49 -10.73
N SER A 146 2.94 10.05 -11.93
CA SER A 146 3.74 10.31 -13.13
C SER A 146 3.39 11.60 -13.86
N VAL A 147 2.55 12.44 -13.30
CA VAL A 147 2.18 13.72 -13.92
C VAL A 147 3.37 14.67 -13.91
N GLU A 148 3.76 15.12 -15.09
CA GLU A 148 4.78 16.13 -15.29
C GLU A 148 4.15 17.41 -15.85
N GLN A 149 4.68 18.55 -15.40
CA GLN A 149 4.28 19.84 -15.96
C GLN A 149 5.05 20.09 -17.26
N MET A 150 4.35 20.15 -18.37
CA MET A 150 4.90 20.47 -19.68
C MET A 150 4.38 21.85 -20.13
N GLY A 151 5.08 22.92 -19.75
CA GLY A 151 4.64 24.29 -19.98
C GLY A 151 3.36 24.63 -19.20
N GLU A 152 2.28 24.99 -19.89
CA GLU A 152 0.98 25.29 -19.30
C GLU A 152 0.09 24.03 -19.13
N PHE A 153 0.54 22.89 -19.59
CA PHE A 153 -0.20 21.64 -19.55
C PHE A 153 0.37 20.66 -18.51
N LEU A 154 -0.54 19.88 -17.93
CA LEU A 154 -0.18 18.69 -17.14
C LEU A 154 -0.29 17.48 -18.06
N ALA A 155 0.78 16.70 -18.16
CA ALA A 155 0.80 15.46 -18.92
C ALA A 155 1.15 14.28 -18.01
N ASP A 156 0.47 13.16 -18.20
CA ASP A 156 0.85 11.89 -17.61
C ASP A 156 1.45 11.02 -18.73
N PRO A 157 2.79 10.90 -18.80
CA PRO A 157 3.46 10.13 -19.84
C PRO A 157 3.20 8.63 -19.74
N THR A 158 2.62 8.19 -18.62
CA THR A 158 2.24 6.78 -18.42
C THR A 158 0.79 6.49 -18.76
N SER A 159 -0.05 7.53 -18.94
CA SER A 159 -1.40 7.35 -19.42
C SER A 159 -1.36 6.84 -20.86
N ARG A 160 -1.61 5.57 -21.06
CA ARG A 160 -1.91 5.06 -22.39
C ARG A 160 -3.26 5.63 -22.77
N SER A 161 -3.27 6.49 -23.80
CA SER A 161 -4.51 6.83 -24.49
C SER A 161 -5.18 5.52 -24.91
N MET A 162 -6.28 5.18 -24.26
CA MET A 162 -7.16 4.14 -24.73
C MET A 162 -7.90 4.60 -25.99
#